data_291b25ecf2afc652f14b3ac2cde693cd
#
_entry.id   291b25ecf2afc652f14b3ac2cde693cd
#
_cell.length_a   1.000
_cell.length_b   1.000
_cell.length_c   1.000
_cell.angle_alpha   90.00
_cell.angle_beta   90.00
_cell.angle_gamma   90.00
#
_symmetry.space_group_name_H-M   'P 1'
#
loop_
_entity.id
_entity.type
_entity.pdbx_description
1 polymer ?
#
loop_
_entity_poly.entity_id
_entity_poly.type
_entity_poly.pdbx_seq_one_letter_code
_entity_poly.pdbx_strand_id
1 'polypeptide(L)'
;MDNVETLGRVSDRMDLVKFVNLNHNKQKHILKSCVKKSRFEDVKGIALHIIDKYDQQGVALNFYGCKYCEGYHVTGVNKERREQIEEMIVNLKARLVGLK
;
A
#
# COMPACT_ATOMS: atom_id res chain seq x y z
N MET A 1 14.18 3.27 -18.26
CA MET A 1 13.14 3.05 -17.27
C MET A 1 12.89 1.56 -17.04
N ASP A 2 12.96 0.79 -18.09
CA ASP A 2 12.68 -0.65 -18.03
C ASP A 2 13.96 -1.45 -17.88
N ASN A 3 14.62 -1.31 -16.74
CA ASN A 3 15.78 -2.14 -16.43
C ASN A 3 15.32 -3.51 -15.88
N VAL A 4 16.25 -4.44 -15.84
CA VAL A 4 15.97 -5.82 -15.43
C VAL A 4 15.41 -5.87 -14.01
N GLU A 5 15.90 -5.03 -13.11
CA GLU A 5 15.45 -4.98 -11.73
C GLU A 5 13.99 -4.54 -11.64
N THR A 6 13.61 -3.48 -12.36
CA THR A 6 12.23 -3.01 -12.39
C THR A 6 11.30 -4.05 -12.98
N LEU A 7 11.69 -4.68 -14.08
CA LEU A 7 10.88 -5.73 -14.71
C LEU A 7 10.72 -6.95 -13.80
N GLY A 8 11.76 -7.29 -13.02
CA GLY A 8 11.68 -8.35 -12.03
C GLY A 8 10.65 -8.05 -10.94
N ARG A 9 10.60 -6.81 -10.45
CA ARG A 9 9.60 -6.39 -9.47
C ARG A 9 8.19 -6.45 -10.03
N VAL A 10 8.01 -6.04 -11.28
CA VAL A 10 6.72 -6.14 -11.96
C VAL A 10 6.28 -7.59 -12.06
N SER A 11 7.18 -8.47 -12.48
CA SER A 11 6.90 -9.90 -12.62
C SER A 11 6.47 -10.55 -11.30
N ASP A 12 7.01 -10.09 -10.18
CA ASP A 12 6.64 -10.60 -8.86
C ASP A 12 5.22 -10.25 -8.44
N ARG A 13 4.62 -9.25 -9.08
CA ARG A 13 3.31 -8.72 -8.66
C ARG A 13 2.20 -8.87 -9.67
N MET A 14 2.54 -9.00 -10.95
CA MET A 14 1.54 -9.05 -12.01
C MET A 14 2.12 -9.72 -13.26
N ASP A 15 1.26 -9.98 -14.24
CA ASP A 15 1.65 -10.54 -15.51
C ASP A 15 2.53 -9.55 -16.28
N LEU A 16 3.80 -9.91 -16.48
CA LEU A 16 4.77 -9.06 -17.14
C LEU A 16 4.37 -8.77 -18.60
N VAL A 17 3.82 -9.76 -19.30
CA VAL A 17 3.40 -9.59 -20.70
C VAL A 17 2.30 -8.53 -20.81
N LYS A 18 1.33 -8.58 -19.91
CA LYS A 18 0.28 -7.56 -19.89
C LYS A 18 0.84 -6.18 -19.58
N PHE A 19 1.79 -6.11 -18.64
CA PHE A 19 2.40 -4.84 -18.27
C PHE A 19 3.15 -4.19 -19.44
N VAL A 20 3.99 -4.95 -20.14
CA VAL A 20 4.80 -4.38 -21.24
C VAL A 20 3.95 -3.95 -22.44
N ASN A 21 2.74 -4.48 -22.57
CA ASN A 21 1.80 -4.10 -23.64
C ASN A 21 0.94 -2.89 -23.29
N LEU A 22 1.01 -2.38 -22.05
CA LEU A 22 0.30 -1.17 -21.68
C LEU A 22 1.00 0.08 -22.20
N ASN A 23 0.25 1.18 -22.36
CA ASN A 23 0.86 2.43 -22.76
C ASN A 23 1.77 2.96 -21.68
N HIS A 24 2.66 3.89 -22.04
CA HIS A 24 3.68 4.42 -21.15
C HIS A 24 3.10 5.09 -19.89
N ASN A 25 2.04 5.87 -20.03
CA ASN A 25 1.41 6.54 -18.91
C ASN A 25 0.85 5.56 -17.89
N LYS A 26 0.25 4.49 -18.36
CA LYS A 26 -0.30 3.45 -17.50
C LYS A 26 0.79 2.66 -16.80
N GLN A 27 1.89 2.36 -17.50
CA GLN A 27 3.06 1.73 -16.90
C GLN A 27 3.63 2.60 -15.78
N LYS A 28 3.80 3.89 -16.00
CA LYS A 28 4.27 4.83 -14.96
C LYS A 28 3.36 4.84 -13.74
N HIS A 29 2.06 4.86 -13.97
CA HIS A 29 1.09 4.86 -12.87
C HIS A 29 1.21 3.59 -12.02
N ILE A 30 1.30 2.43 -12.66
CA ILE A 30 1.46 1.15 -11.97
C ILE A 30 2.76 1.09 -11.17
N LEU A 31 3.88 1.53 -11.77
CA LEU A 31 5.16 1.57 -11.07
C LEU A 31 5.08 2.44 -9.82
N LYS A 32 4.49 3.62 -9.93
CA LYS A 32 4.38 4.56 -8.82
C LYS A 32 3.41 4.09 -7.74
N SER A 33 2.26 3.54 -8.13
CA SER A 33 1.20 3.21 -7.17
C SER A 33 1.29 1.81 -6.60
N CYS A 34 2.04 0.92 -7.23
CA CYS A 34 2.12 -0.48 -6.80
C CYS A 34 3.55 -0.97 -6.66
N VAL A 35 4.31 -1.04 -7.75
CA VAL A 35 5.60 -1.74 -7.79
C VAL A 35 6.63 -1.14 -6.85
N LYS A 36 6.65 0.18 -6.70
CA LYS A 36 7.59 0.88 -5.82
C LYS A 36 7.16 0.91 -4.36
N LYS A 37 5.96 0.42 -4.05
CA LYS A 37 5.43 0.39 -2.68
C LYS A 37 5.56 -1.00 -2.09
N SER A 38 5.66 -1.06 -0.76
CA SER A 38 5.62 -2.33 -0.06
C SER A 38 4.25 -2.96 -0.21
N ARG A 39 4.21 -4.28 -0.40
CA ARG A 39 2.98 -5.03 -0.54
C ARG A 39 2.68 -5.78 0.74
N PHE A 40 1.45 -5.68 1.21
CA PHE A 40 0.95 -6.45 2.35
C PHE A 40 -0.09 -7.45 1.85
N GLU A 41 -0.01 -8.68 2.31
CA GLU A 41 -0.90 -9.74 1.83
C GLU A 41 -2.29 -9.66 2.43
N ASP A 42 -2.42 -9.17 3.66
CA ASP A 42 -3.72 -9.13 4.35
C ASP A 42 -3.92 -7.82 5.11
N VAL A 43 -5.17 -7.61 5.51
CA VAL A 43 -5.57 -6.40 6.24
C VAL A 43 -4.91 -6.33 7.60
N LYS A 44 -4.72 -7.47 8.27
CA LYS A 44 -4.09 -7.50 9.60
C LYS A 44 -2.65 -6.99 9.53
N GLY A 45 -1.88 -7.46 8.56
CA GLY A 45 -0.48 -7.06 8.39
C GLY A 45 -0.34 -5.56 8.15
N ILE A 46 -1.15 -4.99 7.24
CA ILE A 46 -1.09 -3.57 6.95
C ILE A 46 -1.62 -2.73 8.11
N ALA A 47 -2.63 -3.21 8.83
CA ALA A 47 -3.16 -2.51 10.00
C ALA A 47 -2.11 -2.40 11.10
N LEU A 48 -1.38 -3.48 11.37
CA LEU A 48 -0.29 -3.47 12.34
C LEU A 48 0.81 -2.47 11.94
N HIS A 49 1.17 -2.43 10.67
CA HIS A 49 2.15 -1.48 10.17
C HIS A 49 1.70 -0.03 10.38
N ILE A 50 0.44 0.26 10.07
CA ILE A 50 -0.14 1.61 10.23
C ILE A 50 -0.15 2.02 11.71
N ILE A 51 -0.54 1.11 12.59
CA ILE A 51 -0.56 1.36 14.04
C ILE A 51 0.85 1.66 14.55
N ASP A 52 1.84 0.85 14.15
CA ASP A 52 3.23 1.04 14.57
C ASP A 52 3.77 2.38 14.10
N LYS A 53 3.51 2.78 12.87
CA LYS A 53 3.96 4.08 12.34
C LYS A 53 3.34 5.24 13.11
N TYR A 54 2.07 5.14 13.45
CA TYR A 54 1.40 6.18 14.22
C TYR A 54 1.94 6.27 15.64
N ASP A 55 2.08 5.13 16.31
CA ASP A 55 2.55 5.09 17.71
C ASP A 55 4.02 5.52 17.84
N GLN A 56 4.88 5.16 16.90
CA GLN A 56 6.32 5.42 16.98
C GLN A 56 6.71 6.78 16.40
N GLN A 57 6.06 7.23 15.33
CA GLN A 57 6.47 8.41 14.59
C GLN A 57 5.39 9.49 14.48
N GLY A 58 4.19 9.23 14.96
CA GLY A 58 3.07 10.17 14.82
C GLY A 58 2.59 10.34 13.38
N VAL A 59 2.93 9.42 12.50
CA VAL A 59 2.56 9.48 11.09
C VAL A 59 1.24 8.75 10.87
N ALA A 60 0.23 9.48 10.40
CA ALA A 60 -1.06 8.90 10.05
C ALA A 60 -1.03 8.41 8.60
N LEU A 61 -1.28 7.12 8.39
CA LEU A 61 -1.33 6.51 7.07
C LEU A 61 -2.68 5.86 6.84
N ASN A 62 -3.14 5.89 5.59
CA ASN A 62 -4.29 5.13 5.15
C ASN A 62 -3.81 3.92 4.33
N PHE A 63 -4.71 3.05 3.92
CA PHE A 63 -4.36 1.91 3.08
C PHE A 63 -5.46 1.68 2.03
N TYR A 64 -5.11 0.93 1.00
CA TYR A 64 -6.06 0.58 -0.06
C TYR A 64 -5.72 -0.79 -0.63
N GLY A 65 -6.74 -1.47 -1.16
CA GLY A 65 -6.56 -2.70 -1.90
C GLY A 65 -6.05 -2.40 -3.30
N CYS A 66 -4.97 -3.06 -3.71
CA CYS A 66 -4.36 -2.84 -5.02
C CYS A 66 -4.89 -3.84 -6.04
N LYS A 67 -5.52 -3.34 -7.10
CA LYS A 67 -6.05 -4.19 -8.17
C LYS A 67 -4.96 -4.83 -9.04
N TYR A 68 -3.73 -4.33 -8.96
CA TYR A 68 -2.63 -4.83 -9.80
C TYR A 68 -1.90 -6.01 -9.18
N CYS A 69 -1.67 -6.00 -7.88
CA CYS A 69 -0.94 -7.07 -7.20
C CYS A 69 -1.83 -7.91 -6.26
N GLU A 70 -3.12 -7.57 -6.17
CA GLU A 70 -4.10 -8.23 -5.31
C GLU A 70 -3.78 -8.16 -3.81
N GLY A 71 -2.83 -7.31 -3.44
CA GLY A 71 -2.47 -7.06 -2.04
C GLY A 71 -2.93 -5.67 -1.61
N TYR A 72 -2.27 -5.15 -0.57
CA TYR A 72 -2.59 -3.86 0.02
C TYR A 72 -1.35 -2.97 0.06
N HIS A 73 -1.56 -1.67 -0.06
CA HIS A 73 -0.50 -0.67 0.06
C HIS A 73 -0.93 0.44 1.00
N VAL A 74 0.04 1.09 1.64
CA VAL A 74 -0.22 2.28 2.44
C VAL A 74 -0.12 3.53 1.57
N THR A 75 -0.83 4.57 1.98
CA THR A 75 -0.79 5.87 1.30
C THR A 75 -0.77 6.99 2.33
N GLY A 76 -0.15 8.12 1.97
CA GLY A 76 -0.14 9.30 2.82
C GLY A 76 -1.53 9.92 2.94
N VAL A 77 -1.69 10.78 3.94
CA VAL A 77 -2.97 11.42 4.24
C VAL A 77 -2.76 12.93 4.26
N ASN A 78 -3.64 13.69 3.60
CA ASN A 78 -3.62 15.14 3.66
C ASN A 78 -4.17 15.64 5.00
N LYS A 79 -3.93 16.91 5.31
CA LYS A 79 -4.34 17.51 6.59
C LYS A 79 -5.83 17.44 6.83
N GLU A 80 -6.64 17.56 5.78
CA GLU A 80 -8.10 17.58 5.89
C GLU A 80 -8.68 16.24 6.31
N ARG A 81 -8.02 15.16 5.95
CA ARG A 81 -8.48 13.80 6.26
C ARG A 81 -7.78 13.18 7.45
N ARG A 82 -6.77 13.86 8.00
CA ARG A 82 -5.96 13.30 9.09
C ARG A 82 -6.78 12.88 10.30
N GLU A 83 -7.71 13.70 10.72
CA GLU A 83 -8.54 13.41 11.88
C GLU A 83 -9.36 12.13 11.69
N GLN A 84 -9.96 11.96 10.50
CA GLN A 84 -10.71 10.75 10.17
C GLN A 84 -9.82 9.51 10.17
N ILE A 85 -8.61 9.65 9.67
CA ILE A 85 -7.66 8.53 9.62
C ILE A 85 -7.14 8.21 11.02
N GLU A 86 -6.89 9.20 11.86
CA GLU A 86 -6.51 8.95 13.26
C GLU A 86 -7.59 8.18 14.01
N GLU A 87 -8.86 8.52 13.78
CA GLU A 87 -9.99 7.79 14.34
C GLU A 87 -10.02 6.35 13.85
N MET A 88 -9.78 6.13 12.56
CA MET A 88 -9.66 4.79 11.98
C MET A 88 -8.55 3.99 12.66
N ILE A 89 -7.39 4.60 12.89
CA ILE A 89 -6.24 3.94 13.53
C ILE A 89 -6.59 3.52 14.96
N VAL A 90 -7.25 4.39 15.71
CA VAL A 90 -7.71 4.08 17.08
C VAL A 90 -8.67 2.88 17.06
N ASN A 91 -9.60 2.86 16.10
CA ASN A 91 -10.56 1.76 15.97
C ASN A 91 -9.86 0.45 15.58
N LEU A 92 -8.89 0.50 14.67
CA LEU A 92 -8.11 -0.68 14.28
C LEU A 92 -7.33 -1.23 15.49
N LYS A 93 -6.72 -0.34 16.27
CA LYS A 93 -5.96 -0.73 17.45
C LYS A 93 -6.86 -1.44 18.48
N ALA A 94 -8.03 -0.90 18.71
CA ALA A 94 -9.00 -1.50 19.63
C ALA A 94 -9.45 -2.89 19.16
N ARG A 95 -9.70 -3.06 17.86
CA ARG A 95 -10.09 -4.35 17.29
C ARG A 95 -8.99 -5.39 17.40
N LEU A 96 -7.74 -5.00 17.12
CA LEU A 96 -6.62 -5.94 17.19
C LEU A 96 -6.33 -6.37 18.63
N VAL A 97 -6.46 -5.46 19.58
CA VAL A 97 -6.34 -5.80 21.01
C VAL A 97 -7.47 -6.76 21.42
N GLY A 98 -8.68 -6.54 20.94
CA GLY A 98 -9.83 -7.39 21.24
C GLY A 98 -9.74 -8.80 20.64
N LEU A 99 -8.86 -9.00 19.65
CA LEU A 99 -8.68 -10.30 18.99
C LEU A 99 -7.62 -11.17 19.69
N LYS A 100 -6.98 -10.66 20.70
CA LYS A 100 -6.07 -11.43 21.53
C LYS A 100 -6.87 -12.18 22.59
#